data_979567a7b91eff337c1b90f04c8d4455
#
_entry.id   979567a7b91eff337c1b90f04c8d4455
#
_cell.length_a   1.000
_cell.length_b   1.000
_cell.length_c   1.000
_cell.angle_alpha   90.00
_cell.angle_beta   90.00
_cell.angle_gamma   90.00
#
_symmetry.space_group_name_H-M   'P 1'
#
loop_
_entity.id
_entity.type
_entity.pdbx_description
1 polymer ?
#
loop_
_entity_poly.entity_id
_entity_poly.type
_entity_poly.pdbx_seq_one_letter_code
_entity_poly.pdbx_strand_id
1 'polypeptide(L)'
;MSTPISYQLAFGTYEDALRMVGVPSEPRTAGTVVSAARIQMFAATVQDGNPSYWDPDFALQTWGGLVAPPGLLMGWLTPLPWEPSGRPPVSAIAIRVPLPGTTFINAANEAEFPLPIVEGDRLTVVEEVVSVSPEKQTKLGVGHFIETVDTFTRQDGAVVATNWNTLFRFTPAAS
;
A
#
# COMPACT_ATOMS: atom_id res chain seq x y z
N MET A 1 -1.75 28.03 -0.59
CA MET A 1 -2.13 27.18 0.57
C MET A 1 -2.27 25.75 0.06
N SER A 2 -1.51 24.81 0.59
CA SER A 2 -1.61 23.39 0.19
C SER A 2 -2.93 22.83 0.72
N THR A 3 -3.79 22.35 -0.16
CA THR A 3 -5.00 21.62 0.24
C THR A 3 -4.55 20.39 1.03
N PRO A 4 -5.06 20.15 2.25
CA PRO A 4 -4.70 18.96 3.00
C PRO A 4 -5.04 17.69 2.23
N ILE A 5 -4.30 16.60 2.50
CA ILE A 5 -4.65 15.27 1.96
C ILE A 5 -6.02 14.93 2.55
N SER A 6 -7.06 14.99 1.74
CA SER A 6 -8.35 14.45 2.13
C SER A 6 -8.58 13.14 1.37
N TYR A 7 -8.61 12.03 2.08
CA TYR A 7 -9.26 10.82 1.58
C TYR A 7 -10.69 10.83 2.10
N GLN A 8 -11.62 10.53 1.23
CA GLN A 8 -13.02 10.41 1.62
C GLN A 8 -13.32 8.93 1.86
N LEU A 9 -13.64 8.60 3.11
CA LEU A 9 -14.08 7.26 3.45
C LEU A 9 -15.47 7.01 2.87
N ALA A 10 -15.68 5.85 2.23
CA ALA A 10 -17.01 5.42 1.84
C ALA A 10 -17.82 5.03 3.09
N PHE A 11 -19.09 5.44 3.14
CA PHE A 11 -20.01 5.09 4.22
C PHE A 11 -21.10 4.15 3.71
N GLY A 12 -21.49 3.19 4.53
CA GLY A 12 -22.53 2.22 4.22
C GLY A 12 -22.72 1.24 5.38
N THR A 13 -23.28 0.08 5.07
CA THR A 13 -23.57 -0.98 6.03
C THR A 13 -22.53 -2.09 5.97
N TYR A 14 -22.53 -2.97 6.95
CA TYR A 14 -21.72 -4.18 6.95
C TYR A 14 -22.05 -5.08 5.74
N GLU A 15 -23.31 -5.20 5.37
CA GLU A 15 -23.78 -5.96 4.21
C GLU A 15 -23.27 -5.36 2.90
N ASP A 16 -23.18 -4.04 2.80
CA ASP A 16 -22.58 -3.38 1.64
C ASP A 16 -21.07 -3.68 1.54
N ALA A 17 -20.38 -3.68 2.66
CA ALA A 17 -18.96 -4.02 2.73
C ALA A 17 -18.69 -5.48 2.32
N LEU A 18 -19.55 -6.42 2.74
CA LEU A 18 -19.41 -7.83 2.37
C LEU A 18 -19.50 -8.09 0.86
N ARG A 19 -20.19 -7.23 0.09
CA ARG A 19 -20.26 -7.35 -1.38
C ARG A 19 -18.94 -7.05 -2.08
N MET A 20 -17.99 -6.42 -1.39
CA MET A 20 -16.66 -6.13 -1.92
C MET A 20 -15.66 -7.27 -1.68
N VAL A 21 -15.99 -8.24 -0.83
CA VAL A 21 -15.11 -9.35 -0.50
C VAL A 21 -14.94 -10.25 -1.73
N GLY A 22 -13.68 -10.56 -2.09
CA GLY A 22 -13.33 -11.39 -3.23
C GLY A 22 -13.46 -10.68 -4.59
N VAL A 23 -13.67 -9.34 -4.59
CA VAL A 23 -13.75 -8.57 -5.83
C VAL A 23 -12.45 -7.77 -6.02
N PRO A 24 -11.59 -8.17 -6.97
CA PRO A 24 -10.35 -7.44 -7.23
C PRO A 24 -10.62 -6.04 -7.80
N SER A 25 -9.75 -5.12 -7.48
CA SER A 25 -9.75 -3.79 -8.08
C SER A 25 -9.27 -3.82 -9.54
N GLU A 26 -9.56 -2.76 -10.28
CA GLU A 26 -8.84 -2.52 -11.53
C GLU A 26 -7.33 -2.38 -11.25
N PRO A 27 -6.47 -2.91 -12.14
CA PRO A 27 -5.03 -2.77 -12.01
C PRO A 27 -4.60 -1.31 -12.00
N ARG A 28 -3.72 -0.93 -11.07
CA ARG A 28 -3.19 0.42 -10.95
C ARG A 28 -1.67 0.39 -11.08
N THR A 29 -1.16 1.02 -12.12
CA THR A 29 0.29 1.14 -12.35
C THR A 29 0.87 2.32 -11.57
N ALA A 30 2.02 2.10 -10.94
CA ALA A 30 2.77 3.16 -10.26
C ALA A 30 3.13 4.31 -11.20
N GLY A 31 2.97 5.54 -10.74
CA GLY A 31 3.24 6.74 -11.53
C GLY A 31 4.73 6.93 -11.89
N THR A 32 5.62 6.24 -11.17
CA THR A 32 7.07 6.30 -11.38
C THR A 32 7.66 4.89 -11.44
N VAL A 33 8.76 4.73 -12.16
CA VAL A 33 9.57 3.51 -12.09
C VAL A 33 10.35 3.44 -10.79
N VAL A 34 10.75 2.24 -10.39
CA VAL A 34 11.69 2.02 -9.30
C VAL A 34 13.01 2.67 -9.67
N SER A 35 13.52 3.57 -8.84
CA SER A 35 14.70 4.38 -9.14
C SER A 35 15.74 4.35 -8.03
N ALA A 36 17.02 4.34 -8.40
CA ALA A 36 18.14 4.41 -7.46
C ALA A 36 18.00 5.55 -6.46
N ALA A 37 17.60 6.74 -6.93
CA ALA A 37 17.46 7.92 -6.07
C ALA A 37 16.47 7.70 -4.92
N ARG A 38 15.31 7.06 -5.18
CA ARG A 38 14.32 6.77 -4.12
C ARG A 38 14.77 5.62 -3.22
N ILE A 39 15.43 4.59 -3.77
CA ILE A 39 16.03 3.49 -3.00
C ILE A 39 17.02 4.07 -1.99
N GLN A 40 17.98 4.85 -2.47
CA GLN A 40 19.04 5.43 -1.64
C GLN A 40 18.52 6.45 -0.64
N MET A 41 17.54 7.28 -1.02
CA MET A 41 16.91 8.22 -0.09
C MET A 41 16.21 7.50 1.06
N PHE A 42 15.51 6.41 0.79
CA PHE A 42 14.88 5.61 1.84
C PHE A 42 15.93 4.95 2.73
N ALA A 43 16.93 4.28 2.13
CA ALA A 43 18.01 3.61 2.87
C ALA A 43 18.79 4.60 3.75
N ALA A 44 19.05 5.82 3.25
CA ALA A 44 19.69 6.89 4.03
C ALA A 44 18.80 7.33 5.22
N THR A 45 17.49 7.45 5.03
CA THR A 45 16.56 7.87 6.08
C THR A 45 16.54 6.88 7.24
N VAL A 46 16.61 5.58 6.95
CA VAL A 46 16.63 4.52 7.96
C VAL A 46 18.05 4.07 8.34
N GLN A 47 19.08 4.71 7.78
CA GLN A 47 20.49 4.42 8.00
C GLN A 47 20.87 2.96 7.69
N ASP A 48 20.30 2.40 6.60
CA ASP A 48 20.60 1.04 6.15
C ASP A 48 21.74 1.06 5.14
N GLY A 49 22.88 0.49 5.54
CA GLY A 49 24.10 0.39 4.72
C GLY A 49 24.19 -0.88 3.88
N ASN A 50 23.11 -1.62 3.65
CA ASN A 50 23.12 -2.84 2.85
C ASN A 50 23.62 -2.56 1.43
N PRO A 51 24.69 -3.26 0.95
CA PRO A 51 25.29 -3.01 -0.36
C PRO A 51 24.31 -3.20 -1.52
N SER A 52 23.23 -3.95 -1.36
CA SER A 52 22.16 -4.08 -2.36
C SER A 52 21.49 -2.76 -2.73
N TYR A 53 21.62 -1.72 -1.90
CA TYR A 53 21.04 -0.39 -2.10
C TYR A 53 22.06 0.66 -2.56
N TRP A 54 23.37 0.37 -2.34
CA TRP A 54 24.43 1.38 -2.49
C TRP A 54 25.50 1.02 -3.50
N ASP A 55 25.76 -0.28 -3.72
CA ASP A 55 26.81 -0.77 -4.61
C ASP A 55 26.18 -1.36 -5.88
N PRO A 56 26.21 -0.63 -7.01
CA PRO A 56 25.60 -1.09 -8.25
C PRO A 56 26.22 -2.38 -8.80
N ASP A 57 27.54 -2.59 -8.63
CA ASP A 57 28.22 -3.77 -9.14
C ASP A 57 27.83 -5.01 -8.33
N PHE A 58 27.80 -4.90 -7.01
CA PHE A 58 27.30 -5.95 -6.13
C PHE A 58 25.83 -6.27 -6.42
N ALA A 59 24.98 -5.25 -6.51
CA ALA A 59 23.56 -5.41 -6.72
C ALA A 59 23.25 -6.03 -8.10
N LEU A 60 23.97 -5.61 -9.14
CA LEU A 60 23.84 -6.17 -10.49
C LEU A 60 24.19 -7.65 -10.52
N GLN A 61 25.30 -8.05 -9.90
CA GLN A 61 25.75 -9.44 -9.85
C GLN A 61 24.84 -10.34 -9.03
N THR A 62 24.25 -9.79 -7.96
CA THR A 62 23.47 -10.57 -6.99
C THR A 62 21.98 -10.62 -7.33
N TRP A 63 21.42 -9.51 -7.79
CA TRP A 63 19.96 -9.30 -7.92
C TRP A 63 19.52 -8.86 -9.32
N GLY A 64 20.47 -8.46 -10.17
CA GLY A 64 20.18 -7.88 -11.49
C GLY A 64 20.00 -6.36 -11.49
N GLY A 65 20.23 -5.67 -10.36
CA GLY A 65 20.15 -4.23 -10.19
C GLY A 65 19.98 -3.83 -8.74
N LEU A 66 20.03 -2.52 -8.44
CA LEU A 66 19.78 -2.03 -7.09
C LEU A 66 18.38 -2.46 -6.60
N VAL A 67 18.32 -3.09 -5.43
CA VAL A 67 17.07 -3.63 -4.89
C VAL A 67 16.26 -2.56 -4.20
N ALA A 68 14.96 -2.54 -4.41
CA ALA A 68 14.05 -1.70 -3.64
C ALA A 68 13.93 -2.25 -2.21
N PRO A 69 14.21 -1.46 -1.16
CA PRO A 69 14.03 -1.89 0.22
C PRO A 69 12.59 -2.37 0.46
N PRO A 70 12.36 -3.51 1.12
CA PRO A 70 11.01 -4.03 1.40
C PRO A 70 10.08 -3.00 2.06
N GLY A 71 10.60 -2.22 3.01
CA GLY A 71 9.83 -1.16 3.69
C GLY A 71 9.37 -0.01 2.78
N LEU A 72 9.88 0.08 1.56
CA LEU A 72 9.48 1.09 0.57
C LEU A 72 8.34 0.60 -0.36
N LEU A 73 7.87 -0.66 -0.24
CA LEU A 73 6.89 -1.25 -1.16
C LEU A 73 5.69 -0.34 -1.43
N MET A 74 4.99 0.06 -0.39
CA MET A 74 3.81 0.93 -0.51
C MET A 74 4.16 2.35 -0.97
N GLY A 75 5.40 2.77 -0.77
CA GLY A 75 5.90 4.07 -1.23
C GLY A 75 5.87 4.21 -2.75
N TRP A 76 6.05 3.12 -3.50
CA TRP A 76 5.99 3.16 -4.97
C TRP A 76 4.61 3.48 -5.51
N LEU A 77 3.55 3.15 -4.76
CA LEU A 77 2.16 3.46 -5.12
C LEU A 77 1.71 4.83 -4.66
N THR A 78 2.48 5.48 -3.79
CA THR A 78 2.14 6.81 -3.29
C THR A 78 2.24 7.81 -4.44
N PRO A 79 1.14 8.51 -4.77
CA PRO A 79 1.16 9.49 -5.83
C PRO A 79 2.05 10.68 -5.46
N LEU A 80 2.50 11.41 -6.45
CA LEU A 80 3.24 12.65 -6.20
C LEU A 80 2.38 13.61 -5.37
N PRO A 81 3.00 14.39 -4.45
CA PRO A 81 2.27 15.37 -3.64
C PRO A 81 1.53 16.42 -4.47
N TRP A 82 2.02 16.68 -5.67
CA TRP A 82 1.47 17.62 -6.64
C TRP A 82 2.01 17.32 -8.04
N GLU A 83 1.20 17.59 -9.06
CA GLU A 83 1.57 17.62 -10.47
C GLU A 83 0.79 18.73 -11.19
N PRO A 84 1.16 19.14 -12.43
CA PRO A 84 0.49 20.25 -13.12
C PRO A 84 -1.02 20.07 -13.34
N SER A 85 -1.50 18.83 -13.44
CA SER A 85 -2.92 18.48 -13.51
C SER A 85 -3.66 18.57 -12.18
N GLY A 86 -2.94 18.84 -11.09
CA GLY A 86 -3.44 18.87 -9.72
C GLY A 86 -2.88 17.71 -8.89
N ARG A 87 -3.37 17.58 -7.68
CA ARG A 87 -2.97 16.49 -6.79
C ARG A 87 -3.72 15.20 -7.13
N PRO A 88 -3.03 14.09 -7.44
CA PRO A 88 -3.70 12.82 -7.64
C PRO A 88 -4.42 12.35 -6.36
N PRO A 89 -5.62 11.75 -6.48
CA PRO A 89 -6.33 11.24 -5.32
C PRO A 89 -5.57 10.07 -4.69
N VAL A 90 -5.63 9.95 -3.38
CA VAL A 90 -5.21 8.72 -2.69
C VAL A 90 -6.25 7.64 -3.02
N SER A 91 -5.80 6.54 -3.59
CA SER A 91 -6.64 5.42 -3.95
C SER A 91 -6.12 4.17 -3.24
N ALA A 92 -6.88 3.67 -2.27
CA ALA A 92 -6.69 2.37 -1.64
C ALA A 92 -8.06 1.70 -1.53
N ILE A 93 -8.14 0.39 -1.79
CA ILE A 93 -9.42 -0.30 -1.76
C ILE A 93 -10.08 -0.20 -0.37
N ALA A 94 -9.29 -0.23 0.69
CA ALA A 94 -9.77 -0.21 2.07
C ALA A 94 -10.57 1.07 2.43
N ILE A 95 -10.22 2.24 1.86
CA ILE A 95 -10.99 3.48 2.11
C ILE A 95 -12.33 3.51 1.37
N ARG A 96 -12.47 2.67 0.35
CA ARG A 96 -13.70 2.52 -0.45
C ARG A 96 -14.67 1.49 0.11
N VAL A 97 -14.25 0.69 1.12
CA VAL A 97 -15.15 -0.25 1.81
C VAL A 97 -16.22 0.54 2.55
N PRO A 98 -17.52 0.39 2.21
CA PRO A 98 -18.60 1.18 2.79
C PRO A 98 -18.95 0.65 4.17
N LEU A 99 -18.43 1.26 5.21
CA LEU A 99 -18.66 0.89 6.61
C LEU A 99 -19.05 2.11 7.44
N PRO A 100 -19.78 1.91 8.55
CA PRO A 100 -19.90 2.93 9.57
C PRO A 100 -18.53 3.18 10.21
N GLY A 101 -18.39 4.28 10.90
CA GLY A 101 -17.11 4.63 11.55
C GLY A 101 -16.34 5.70 10.78
N THR A 102 -15.77 6.60 11.54
CA THR A 102 -15.16 7.84 11.04
C THR A 102 -13.64 7.79 11.10
N THR A 103 -13.09 6.80 11.80
CA THR A 103 -11.65 6.65 12.06
C THR A 103 -11.14 5.37 11.43
N PHE A 104 -9.90 5.42 10.97
CA PHE A 104 -9.28 4.35 10.20
C PHE A 104 -7.80 4.25 10.57
N ILE A 105 -7.37 3.05 10.95
CA ILE A 105 -5.96 2.77 11.26
C ILE A 105 -5.52 1.47 10.57
N ASN A 106 -4.23 1.38 10.27
CA ASN A 106 -3.60 0.12 9.91
C ASN A 106 -3.18 -0.58 11.22
N ALA A 107 -3.67 -1.80 11.44
CA ALA A 107 -3.42 -2.58 12.66
C ALA A 107 -2.29 -3.59 12.46
N ALA A 108 -2.12 -4.13 11.26
CA ALA A 108 -1.04 -5.05 10.92
C ALA A 108 -0.73 -5.01 9.42
N ASN A 109 0.50 -5.32 9.10
CA ASN A 109 0.98 -5.42 7.73
C ASN A 109 1.98 -6.58 7.63
N GLU A 110 1.83 -7.41 6.60
CA GLU A 110 2.74 -8.51 6.28
C GLU A 110 2.99 -8.50 4.78
N ALA A 111 4.24 -8.74 4.35
CA ALA A 111 4.56 -8.76 2.94
C ALA A 111 5.53 -9.90 2.61
N GLU A 112 5.31 -10.55 1.46
CA GLU A 112 6.19 -11.54 0.87
C GLU A 112 6.76 -11.03 -0.45
N PHE A 113 8.02 -11.37 -0.71
CA PHE A 113 8.76 -10.97 -1.91
C PHE A 113 9.33 -12.22 -2.61
N PRO A 114 8.57 -12.89 -3.49
CA PRO A 114 9.05 -14.05 -4.21
C PRO A 114 10.18 -13.73 -5.18
N LEU A 115 10.26 -12.48 -5.65
CA LEU A 115 11.30 -11.98 -6.53
C LEU A 115 11.75 -10.60 -6.05
N PRO A 116 13.04 -10.23 -6.27
CA PRO A 116 13.51 -8.89 -5.97
C PRO A 116 12.81 -7.86 -6.88
N ILE A 117 12.45 -6.73 -6.29
CA ILE A 117 12.06 -5.53 -7.03
C ILE A 117 13.34 -4.74 -7.25
N VAL A 118 13.69 -4.45 -8.51
CA VAL A 118 14.95 -3.79 -8.83
C VAL A 118 14.76 -2.46 -9.54
N GLU A 119 15.79 -1.66 -9.58
CA GLU A 119 15.82 -0.41 -10.35
C GLU A 119 15.39 -0.65 -11.80
N GLY A 120 14.50 0.22 -12.30
CA GLY A 120 13.91 0.13 -13.63
C GLY A 120 12.58 -0.62 -13.67
N ASP A 121 12.19 -1.35 -12.61
CA ASP A 121 10.90 -2.01 -12.57
C ASP A 121 9.75 -1.00 -12.57
N ARG A 122 8.69 -1.33 -13.31
CA ARG A 122 7.42 -0.62 -13.29
C ARG A 122 6.38 -1.52 -12.63
N LEU A 123 5.92 -1.09 -11.47
CA LEU A 123 5.00 -1.87 -10.66
C LEU A 123 3.54 -1.59 -11.02
N THR A 124 2.75 -2.64 -11.06
CA THR A 124 1.29 -2.58 -11.13
C THR A 124 0.73 -3.35 -9.94
N VAL A 125 -0.30 -2.82 -9.28
CA VAL A 125 -0.97 -3.44 -8.15
C VAL A 125 -2.42 -3.74 -8.49
N VAL A 126 -2.89 -4.89 -8.02
CA VAL A 126 -4.30 -5.24 -7.89
C VAL A 126 -4.57 -5.42 -6.41
N GLU A 127 -5.60 -4.73 -5.93
CA GLU A 127 -6.03 -4.74 -4.53
C GLU A 127 -7.32 -5.53 -4.39
N GLU A 128 -7.46 -6.34 -3.34
CA GLU A 128 -8.68 -7.11 -3.07
C GLU A 128 -9.03 -7.04 -1.57
N VAL A 129 -10.31 -6.95 -1.25
CA VAL A 129 -10.82 -7.13 0.11
C VAL A 129 -10.98 -8.62 0.36
N VAL A 130 -10.18 -9.18 1.26
CA VAL A 130 -10.19 -10.61 1.60
C VAL A 130 -11.30 -10.92 2.59
N SER A 131 -11.45 -10.06 3.60
CA SER A 131 -12.49 -10.24 4.61
C SER A 131 -12.90 -8.91 5.25
N VAL A 132 -14.12 -8.91 5.82
CA VAL A 132 -14.60 -7.85 6.71
C VAL A 132 -15.18 -8.54 7.93
N SER A 133 -14.67 -8.23 9.14
CA SER A 133 -15.16 -8.84 10.37
C SER A 133 -16.56 -8.34 10.73
N PRO A 134 -17.37 -9.13 11.44
CA PRO A 134 -18.48 -8.58 12.21
C PRO A 134 -18.01 -7.45 13.13
N GLU A 135 -18.94 -6.65 13.62
CA GLU A 135 -18.64 -5.56 14.55
C GLU A 135 -17.85 -6.07 15.77
N LYS A 136 -16.82 -5.34 16.11
CA LYS A 136 -15.92 -5.63 17.24
C LYS A 136 -15.83 -4.41 18.14
N GLN A 137 -15.92 -4.66 19.44
CA GLN A 137 -15.58 -3.68 20.45
C GLN A 137 -14.12 -3.81 20.85
N THR A 138 -13.39 -2.69 20.83
CA THR A 138 -12.00 -2.60 21.23
C THR A 138 -11.78 -1.44 22.20
N LYS A 139 -10.58 -1.31 22.73
CA LYS A 139 -10.23 -0.14 23.56
C LYS A 139 -10.25 1.18 22.77
N LEU A 140 -10.13 1.13 21.46
CA LEU A 140 -10.14 2.31 20.58
C LEU A 140 -11.55 2.74 20.22
N GLY A 141 -12.50 1.82 20.22
CA GLY A 141 -13.90 2.06 19.84
C GLY A 141 -14.55 0.83 19.24
N VAL A 142 -15.70 1.04 18.61
CA VAL A 142 -16.52 0.00 17.98
C VAL A 142 -16.40 0.09 16.47
N GLY A 143 -16.16 -1.05 15.80
CA GLY A 143 -16.00 -1.06 14.35
C GLY A 143 -15.70 -2.42 13.76
N HIS A 144 -15.12 -2.42 12.56
CA HIS A 144 -14.87 -3.61 11.76
C HIS A 144 -13.41 -3.69 11.36
N PHE A 145 -12.82 -4.88 11.41
CA PHE A 145 -11.55 -5.14 10.77
C PHE A 145 -11.78 -5.44 9.28
N ILE A 146 -10.92 -4.89 8.45
CA ILE A 146 -10.88 -5.11 7.01
C ILE A 146 -9.52 -5.75 6.71
N GLU A 147 -9.54 -6.91 6.08
CA GLU A 147 -8.33 -7.53 5.57
C GLU A 147 -8.27 -7.33 4.06
N THR A 148 -7.14 -6.83 3.58
CA THR A 148 -6.88 -6.65 2.14
C THR A 148 -5.61 -7.36 1.73
N VAL A 149 -5.55 -7.74 0.47
CA VAL A 149 -4.35 -8.24 -0.19
C VAL A 149 -4.03 -7.36 -1.39
N ASP A 150 -2.78 -6.95 -1.50
CA ASP A 150 -2.26 -6.18 -2.62
C ASP A 150 -1.24 -7.05 -3.37
N THR A 151 -1.54 -7.42 -4.60
CA THR A 151 -0.63 -8.20 -5.45
C THR A 151 0.10 -7.27 -6.40
N PHE A 152 1.43 -7.25 -6.28
CA PHE A 152 2.31 -6.43 -7.12
C PHE A 152 2.93 -7.26 -8.23
N THR A 153 2.78 -6.79 -9.45
CA THR A 153 3.45 -7.33 -10.63
C THR A 153 4.39 -6.29 -11.22
N ARG A 154 5.43 -6.75 -11.90
CA ARG A 154 6.29 -5.88 -12.72
C ARG A 154 5.87 -5.97 -14.20
N GLN A 155 6.55 -5.24 -15.06
CA GLN A 155 6.20 -5.05 -16.49
C GLN A 155 6.14 -6.33 -17.34
N ASP A 156 6.79 -7.43 -16.90
CA ASP A 156 6.75 -8.74 -17.55
C ASP A 156 5.62 -9.64 -17.03
N GLY A 157 4.80 -9.14 -16.10
CA GLY A 157 3.70 -9.87 -15.47
C GLY A 157 4.10 -10.75 -14.28
N ALA A 158 5.40 -10.82 -13.93
CA ALA A 158 5.84 -11.59 -12.77
C ALA A 158 5.35 -10.95 -11.46
N VAL A 159 4.83 -11.75 -10.54
CA VAL A 159 4.50 -11.32 -9.18
C VAL A 159 5.80 -11.11 -8.41
N VAL A 160 6.00 -9.91 -7.89
CA VAL A 160 7.22 -9.49 -7.17
C VAL A 160 6.96 -9.25 -5.69
N ALA A 161 5.73 -8.95 -5.31
CA ALA A 161 5.35 -8.86 -3.90
C ALA A 161 3.86 -9.16 -3.72
N THR A 162 3.52 -9.68 -2.54
CA THR A 162 2.15 -9.75 -2.04
C THR A 162 2.15 -9.11 -0.65
N ASN A 163 1.20 -8.22 -0.40
CA ASN A 163 1.13 -7.47 0.85
C ASN A 163 -0.27 -7.64 1.45
N TRP A 164 -0.34 -8.13 2.66
CA TRP A 164 -1.57 -8.27 3.44
C TRP A 164 -1.65 -7.16 4.47
N ASN A 165 -2.80 -6.49 4.52
CA ASN A 165 -3.07 -5.47 5.51
C ASN A 165 -4.28 -5.86 6.35
N THR A 166 -4.18 -5.65 7.64
CA THR A 166 -5.33 -5.64 8.56
C THR A 166 -5.57 -4.21 8.99
N LEU A 167 -6.73 -3.68 8.66
CA LEU A 167 -7.11 -2.31 8.97
C LEU A 167 -8.32 -2.33 9.91
N PHE A 168 -8.44 -1.31 10.75
CA PHE A 168 -9.61 -1.17 11.64
C PHE A 168 -10.34 0.14 11.33
N ARG A 169 -11.58 0.02 10.88
CA ARG A 169 -12.51 1.11 10.65
C ARG A 169 -13.47 1.18 11.81
N PHE A 170 -13.51 2.30 12.56
CA PHE A 170 -14.25 2.37 13.81
C PHE A 170 -14.79 3.77 14.13
N THR A 171 -15.74 3.83 15.03
CA THR A 171 -16.14 5.03 15.75
C THR A 171 -15.38 5.04 17.08
N PRO A 172 -14.60 6.09 17.38
CA PRO A 172 -13.86 6.18 18.63
C PRO A 172 -14.77 6.08 19.85
N ALA A 173 -14.25 5.46 20.93
CA ALA A 173 -14.93 5.48 22.22
C ALA A 173 -15.09 6.94 22.70
N ALA A 174 -16.20 7.24 23.34
CA ALA A 174 -16.38 8.53 23.99
C ALA A 174 -15.32 8.68 25.10
N SER A 175 -14.60 9.77 25.07
CA SER A 175 -13.60 10.15 26.10
C SER A 175 -14.26 10.59 27.41
#